data_bd2987de6eec7898022d44906c31b174
#
_entry.id   bd2987de6eec7898022d44906c31b174
#
_cell.length_a   1.000
_cell.length_b   1.000
_cell.length_c   1.000
_cell.angle_alpha   90.00
_cell.angle_beta   90.00
_cell.angle_gamma   90.00
#
_symmetry.space_group_name_H-M   'P 1'
#
loop_
_entity.id
_entity.type
_entity.pdbx_description
1 polymer ?
#
loop_
_entity_poly.entity_id
_entity_poly.type
_entity_poly.pdbx_seq_one_letter_code
_entity_poly.pdbx_strand_id
1 'polypeptide(L)'
;MKLDESKLSIANLRDMLVRGDLVANRDYQRSPGLWPNASRSYFIDTILEGYAFPKIYLHEFLDRKSKKVKTEIVDGQQRITTIQDFLGDKFALGKNSAKYHGLKFSDLDDDTQDAFLFYVVSSDVIRDAGRTEILQMFRRMNAYTLPLNAAEKRHSEFFGEFKDMVNRVLDRAGLLAEWDVFTTRQIVRMADAAFVADVVLAIEEGVVSTSDAKLHVLYKRYDSAYPQAENVEKIILQMFDVIARDLSPIRGSYMTKPFALHALFCALYHNAYGLKNFLEETGIAPIGQPFGCPPERAVANLLELAAAHESKDMSRYPEYVEAMSAGSNRAAQRTERISIICAALRDQL
;
A
#
# COMPACT_ATOMS: atom_id res chain seq x y z
N MET A 1 29.28 22.73 10.92
CA MET A 1 27.88 22.65 10.52
C MET A 1 26.99 23.11 11.65
N LYS A 2 26.15 24.11 11.42
CA LYS A 2 25.08 24.58 12.33
C LYS A 2 23.73 24.32 11.66
N LEU A 3 22.71 24.08 12.47
CA LEU A 3 21.34 23.82 12.00
C LEU A 3 20.42 24.80 12.74
N ASP A 4 19.78 25.68 11.98
CA ASP A 4 18.86 26.68 12.52
C ASP A 4 17.44 26.42 12.00
N GLU A 5 16.45 26.44 12.88
CA GLU A 5 15.06 26.35 12.49
C GLU A 5 14.62 27.63 11.79
N SER A 6 13.90 27.48 10.68
CA SER A 6 13.36 28.60 9.89
C SER A 6 11.92 28.33 9.49
N LYS A 7 11.14 29.39 9.40
CA LYS A 7 9.73 29.37 8.97
C LYS A 7 9.59 30.26 7.76
N LEU A 8 9.27 29.68 6.62
CA LEU A 8 9.11 30.39 5.36
C LEU A 8 7.66 30.21 4.87
N SER A 9 6.99 31.31 4.51
CA SER A 9 5.71 31.17 3.81
C SER A 9 5.92 30.66 2.38
N ILE A 10 4.88 30.08 1.79
CA ILE A 10 4.93 29.71 0.36
C ILE A 10 5.25 30.92 -0.51
N ALA A 11 4.69 32.10 -0.18
CA ALA A 11 5.01 33.34 -0.86
C ALA A 11 6.52 33.65 -0.82
N ASN A 12 7.15 33.54 0.36
CA ASN A 12 8.59 33.75 0.51
C ASN A 12 9.41 32.75 -0.32
N LEU A 13 9.03 31.46 -0.30
CA LEU A 13 9.67 30.43 -1.11
C LEU A 13 9.56 30.73 -2.61
N ARG A 14 8.36 31.13 -3.09
CA ARG A 14 8.14 31.55 -4.48
C ARG A 14 9.05 32.70 -4.85
N ASP A 15 9.13 33.74 -4.02
CA ASP A 15 9.93 34.92 -4.30
C ASP A 15 11.43 34.60 -4.32
N MET A 16 11.91 33.70 -3.45
CA MET A 16 13.30 33.22 -3.48
C MET A 16 13.61 32.44 -4.74
N LEU A 17 12.66 31.62 -5.24
CA LEU A 17 12.81 30.88 -6.50
C LEU A 17 12.86 31.84 -7.69
N VAL A 18 11.96 32.81 -7.76
CA VAL A 18 11.90 33.81 -8.85
C VAL A 18 13.17 34.65 -8.91
N ARG A 19 13.72 35.06 -7.77
CA ARG A 19 14.99 35.81 -7.70
C ARG A 19 16.23 34.96 -7.94
N GLY A 20 16.10 33.61 -7.95
CA GLY A 20 17.24 32.71 -8.05
C GLY A 20 18.11 32.65 -6.79
N ASP A 21 17.55 33.07 -5.64
CA ASP A 21 18.18 32.96 -4.33
C ASP A 21 18.05 31.54 -3.76
N LEU A 22 16.98 30.81 -4.15
CA LEU A 22 16.77 29.40 -3.83
C LEU A 22 17.03 28.56 -5.10
N VAL A 23 17.97 27.62 -5.01
CA VAL A 23 18.41 26.79 -6.14
C VAL A 23 18.33 25.30 -5.80
N ALA A 24 18.02 24.48 -6.80
CA ALA A 24 18.13 23.03 -6.70
C ALA A 24 19.55 22.59 -7.06
N ASN A 25 20.21 21.84 -6.18
CA ASN A 25 21.53 21.29 -6.49
C ASN A 25 21.42 19.94 -7.18
N ARG A 26 21.91 19.85 -8.42
CA ARG A 26 21.83 18.64 -9.27
C ARG A 26 22.77 17.51 -8.84
N ASP A 27 23.74 17.79 -7.99
CA ASP A 27 24.80 16.83 -7.66
C ASP A 27 24.34 15.69 -6.74
N TYR A 28 23.28 15.91 -5.96
CA TYR A 28 22.75 14.92 -5.04
C TYR A 28 21.22 14.78 -5.08
N GLN A 29 20.56 15.54 -5.95
CA GLN A 29 19.11 15.47 -6.09
C GLN A 29 18.68 14.72 -7.35
N ARG A 30 17.62 13.94 -7.23
CA ARG A 30 16.96 13.31 -8.37
C ARG A 30 16.31 14.38 -9.27
N SER A 31 16.01 14.03 -10.52
CA SER A 31 15.31 14.92 -11.44
C SER A 31 14.02 15.48 -10.82
N PRO A 32 13.70 16.78 -11.01
CA PRO A 32 12.43 17.35 -10.56
C PRO A 32 11.23 16.67 -11.27
N GLY A 33 10.05 16.70 -10.66
CA GLY A 33 8.82 16.20 -11.28
C GLY A 33 8.64 14.69 -11.29
N LEU A 34 9.27 13.95 -10.38
CA LEU A 34 9.12 12.50 -10.26
C LEU A 34 7.78 12.07 -9.61
N TRP A 35 7.10 12.97 -8.93
CA TRP A 35 5.83 12.64 -8.30
C TRP A 35 4.70 12.52 -9.35
N PRO A 36 3.91 11.42 -9.33
CA PRO A 36 2.71 11.32 -10.14
C PRO A 36 1.71 12.42 -9.78
N ASN A 37 0.81 12.75 -10.70
CA ASN A 37 -0.20 13.80 -10.48
C ASN A 37 -1.07 13.54 -9.23
N ALA A 38 -1.41 12.30 -8.93
CA ALA A 38 -2.15 11.92 -7.73
C ALA A 38 -1.41 12.33 -6.44
N SER A 39 -0.10 12.02 -6.34
CA SER A 39 0.71 12.41 -5.16
C SER A 39 0.90 13.92 -5.07
N ARG A 40 1.04 14.60 -6.20
CA ARG A 40 1.14 16.07 -6.25
C ARG A 40 -0.17 16.72 -5.77
N SER A 41 -1.29 16.22 -6.26
CA SER A 41 -2.62 16.69 -5.87
C SER A 41 -2.88 16.47 -4.37
N TYR A 42 -2.57 15.29 -3.84
CA TYR A 42 -2.71 14.99 -2.41
C TYR A 42 -1.83 15.88 -1.53
N PHE A 43 -0.61 16.18 -1.98
CA PHE A 43 0.29 17.08 -1.26
C PHE A 43 -0.24 18.52 -1.23
N ILE A 44 -0.76 19.04 -2.34
CA ILE A 44 -1.38 20.38 -2.37
C ILE A 44 -2.65 20.41 -1.51
N ASP A 45 -3.47 19.37 -1.58
CA ASP A 45 -4.67 19.22 -0.74
C ASP A 45 -4.31 19.26 0.76
N THR A 46 -3.22 18.58 1.16
CA THR A 46 -2.68 18.64 2.53
C THR A 46 -2.40 20.07 2.99
N ILE A 47 -1.87 20.92 2.09
CA ILE A 47 -1.59 22.33 2.38
C ILE A 47 -2.89 23.14 2.47
N LEU A 48 -3.81 22.94 1.51
CA LEU A 48 -5.10 23.65 1.44
C LEU A 48 -6.00 23.33 2.65
N GLU A 49 -5.92 22.10 3.18
CA GLU A 49 -6.63 21.69 4.39
C GLU A 49 -5.87 22.06 5.68
N GLY A 50 -4.71 22.73 5.59
CA GLY A 50 -3.94 23.22 6.75
C GLY A 50 -3.17 22.15 7.51
N TYR A 51 -3.03 20.94 6.97
CA TYR A 51 -2.24 19.87 7.61
C TYR A 51 -0.74 20.11 7.47
N ALA A 52 0.01 19.65 8.47
CA ALA A 52 1.48 19.71 8.45
C ALA A 52 2.06 18.60 7.55
N PHE A 53 3.18 18.92 6.91
CA PHE A 53 4.01 17.95 6.19
C PHE A 53 5.46 18.00 6.71
N PRO A 54 6.31 16.98 6.44
CA PRO A 54 7.68 16.95 6.89
C PRO A 54 8.47 18.18 6.44
N LYS A 55 9.24 18.78 7.37
CA LYS A 55 10.03 19.98 7.09
C LYS A 55 11.03 19.78 5.95
N ILE A 56 11.41 20.89 5.29
CA ILE A 56 12.41 20.90 4.24
C ILE A 56 13.78 21.24 4.82
N TYR A 57 14.84 20.82 4.16
CA TYR A 57 16.22 21.13 4.56
C TYR A 57 16.89 21.97 3.49
N LEU A 58 17.42 23.10 3.92
CA LEU A 58 18.06 24.11 3.07
C LEU A 58 19.50 24.29 3.51
N HIS A 59 20.39 24.62 2.58
CA HIS A 59 21.78 24.98 2.89
C HIS A 59 22.07 26.37 2.39
N GLU A 60 22.45 27.26 3.30
CA GLU A 60 22.82 28.62 3.01
C GLU A 60 24.34 28.74 2.82
N PHE A 61 24.75 29.29 1.70
CA PHE A 61 26.17 29.46 1.36
C PHE A 61 26.45 30.77 0.62
N LEU A 62 27.68 31.24 0.71
CA LEU A 62 28.12 32.39 -0.06
C LEU A 62 28.61 31.98 -1.44
N ASP A 63 27.88 32.39 -2.47
CA ASP A 63 28.34 32.23 -3.86
C ASP A 63 29.51 33.16 -4.10
N ARG A 64 30.72 32.59 -4.26
CA ARG A 64 31.95 33.33 -4.42
C ARG A 64 32.02 34.16 -5.72
N LYS A 65 31.26 33.76 -6.76
CA LYS A 65 31.22 34.48 -8.04
C LYS A 65 30.35 35.74 -7.96
N SER A 66 29.14 35.59 -7.48
CA SER A 66 28.17 36.69 -7.38
C SER A 66 28.32 37.52 -6.10
N LYS A 67 29.09 37.06 -5.09
CA LYS A 67 29.21 37.64 -3.77
C LYS A 67 27.84 37.73 -3.02
N LYS A 68 26.90 36.91 -3.39
CA LYS A 68 25.54 36.84 -2.80
C LYS A 68 25.40 35.60 -1.94
N VAL A 69 24.61 35.72 -0.88
CA VAL A 69 24.16 34.56 -0.15
C VAL A 69 23.10 33.86 -1.00
N LYS A 70 23.27 32.56 -1.21
CA LYS A 70 22.31 31.68 -1.89
C LYS A 70 21.90 30.54 -0.97
N THR A 71 20.74 30.03 -1.22
CA THR A 71 20.19 28.86 -0.54
C THR A 71 19.99 27.72 -1.51
N GLU A 72 20.49 26.55 -1.21
CA GLU A 72 20.23 25.34 -2.00
C GLU A 72 19.31 24.38 -1.24
N ILE A 73 18.47 23.68 -1.99
CA ILE A 73 17.57 22.67 -1.44
C ILE A 73 18.39 21.40 -1.17
N VAL A 74 18.45 20.94 0.07
CA VAL A 74 19.08 19.67 0.46
C VAL A 74 18.06 18.54 0.47
N ASP A 75 16.88 18.77 1.08
CA ASP A 75 15.71 17.86 0.97
C ASP A 75 14.44 18.67 0.84
N GLY A 76 13.45 18.09 0.15
CA GLY A 76 12.15 18.73 -0.12
C GLY A 76 11.98 19.23 -1.55
N GLN A 77 12.89 18.90 -2.49
CA GLN A 77 12.78 19.35 -3.88
C GLN A 77 11.44 19.02 -4.52
N GLN A 78 10.92 17.79 -4.37
CA GLN A 78 9.65 17.40 -4.96
C GLN A 78 8.50 18.24 -4.40
N ARG A 79 8.53 18.53 -3.10
CA ARG A 79 7.54 19.38 -2.41
C ARG A 79 7.58 20.81 -2.96
N ILE A 80 8.76 21.42 -3.02
CA ILE A 80 8.94 22.79 -3.53
C ILE A 80 8.56 22.87 -5.00
N THR A 81 8.99 21.91 -5.83
CA THR A 81 8.63 21.87 -7.26
C THR A 81 7.10 21.71 -7.44
N THR A 82 6.44 20.90 -6.61
CA THR A 82 4.99 20.73 -6.68
C THR A 82 4.25 22.01 -6.32
N ILE A 83 4.68 22.73 -5.28
CA ILE A 83 4.14 24.05 -4.92
C ILE A 83 4.32 25.03 -6.07
N GLN A 84 5.54 25.09 -6.64
CA GLN A 84 5.84 26.00 -7.76
C GLN A 84 5.00 25.69 -9.00
N ASP A 85 4.82 24.41 -9.32
CA ASP A 85 4.03 23.99 -10.48
C ASP A 85 2.53 24.27 -10.28
N PHE A 86 2.01 24.15 -9.05
CA PHE A 86 0.64 24.49 -8.73
C PHE A 86 0.40 25.99 -8.83
N LEU A 87 1.28 26.81 -8.24
CA LEU A 87 1.25 28.26 -8.37
C LEU A 87 1.34 28.74 -9.83
N GLY A 88 1.98 27.97 -10.70
CA GLY A 88 2.08 28.22 -12.13
C GLY A 88 1.00 27.56 -12.98
N ASP A 89 -0.10 27.06 -12.38
CA ASP A 89 -1.26 26.40 -13.04
C ASP A 89 -0.88 25.21 -13.95
N LYS A 90 0.23 24.53 -13.67
CA LYS A 90 0.72 23.44 -14.52
C LYS A 90 -0.08 22.14 -14.38
N PHE A 91 -0.90 22.01 -13.33
CA PHE A 91 -1.82 20.89 -13.15
C PHE A 91 -3.04 21.29 -12.32
N ALA A 92 -4.14 20.57 -12.51
CA ALA A 92 -5.34 20.67 -11.69
C ALA A 92 -5.34 19.56 -10.60
N LEU A 93 -6.04 19.83 -9.50
CA LEU A 93 -6.19 18.89 -8.40
C LEU A 93 -7.04 17.67 -8.82
N GLY A 94 -6.60 16.48 -8.47
CA GLY A 94 -7.24 15.23 -8.80
C GLY A 94 -8.39 14.86 -7.85
N LYS A 95 -8.98 13.67 -8.05
CA LYS A 95 -10.13 13.16 -7.28
C LYS A 95 -9.83 12.96 -5.77
N ASN A 96 -8.58 12.85 -5.40
CA ASN A 96 -8.12 12.74 -4.01
C ASN A 96 -8.19 14.06 -3.23
N SER A 97 -8.48 15.18 -3.91
CA SER A 97 -8.84 16.45 -3.30
C SER A 97 -10.34 16.67 -3.49
N ALA A 98 -11.14 16.16 -2.55
CA ALA A 98 -12.60 16.14 -2.72
C ALA A 98 -13.19 17.54 -2.85
N LYS A 99 -12.69 18.51 -2.08
CA LYS A 99 -13.17 19.88 -2.04
C LYS A 99 -12.71 20.72 -3.24
N TYR A 100 -11.50 20.46 -3.74
CA TYR A 100 -10.84 21.29 -4.76
C TYR A 100 -10.61 20.52 -6.07
N HIS A 101 -11.31 19.41 -6.28
CA HIS A 101 -11.14 18.57 -7.47
C HIS A 101 -11.34 19.35 -8.78
N GLY A 102 -10.41 19.22 -9.69
CA GLY A 102 -10.44 19.87 -11.00
C GLY A 102 -9.94 21.31 -11.01
N LEU A 103 -9.69 21.92 -9.84
CA LEU A 103 -9.23 23.31 -9.75
C LEU A 103 -7.71 23.42 -9.86
N LYS A 104 -7.25 24.48 -10.47
CA LYS A 104 -5.89 25.00 -10.46
C LYS A 104 -5.77 26.10 -9.42
N PHE A 105 -4.58 26.63 -9.17
CA PHE A 105 -4.36 27.71 -8.22
C PHE A 105 -5.18 28.96 -8.58
N SER A 106 -5.19 29.35 -9.85
CA SER A 106 -5.96 30.52 -10.33
C SER A 106 -7.48 30.34 -10.25
N ASP A 107 -7.97 29.11 -10.12
CA ASP A 107 -9.42 28.82 -10.01
C ASP A 107 -9.93 28.87 -8.57
N LEU A 108 -9.03 28.96 -7.58
CA LEU A 108 -9.38 29.08 -6.17
C LEU A 108 -9.88 30.49 -5.87
N ASP A 109 -10.76 30.62 -4.87
CA ASP A 109 -11.15 31.92 -4.36
C ASP A 109 -9.98 32.66 -3.67
N ASP A 110 -10.07 33.99 -3.59
CA ASP A 110 -9.01 34.85 -3.09
C ASP A 110 -8.57 34.49 -1.65
N ASP A 111 -9.52 34.18 -0.77
CA ASP A 111 -9.22 33.78 0.61
C ASP A 111 -8.42 32.47 0.67
N THR A 112 -8.77 31.51 -0.17
CA THR A 112 -8.07 30.22 -0.27
C THR A 112 -6.68 30.40 -0.90
N GLN A 113 -6.53 31.26 -1.91
CA GLN A 113 -5.23 31.60 -2.49
C GLN A 113 -4.33 32.27 -1.45
N ASP A 114 -4.86 33.22 -0.69
CA ASP A 114 -4.13 33.91 0.37
C ASP A 114 -3.71 32.94 1.48
N ALA A 115 -4.62 32.08 1.94
CA ALA A 115 -4.31 31.05 2.94
C ALA A 115 -3.20 30.10 2.45
N PHE A 116 -3.21 29.71 1.18
CA PHE A 116 -2.17 28.90 0.58
C PHE A 116 -0.82 29.64 0.54
N LEU A 117 -0.80 30.92 0.12
CA LEU A 117 0.41 31.71 0.06
C LEU A 117 1.02 31.99 1.43
N PHE A 118 0.18 32.19 2.44
CA PHE A 118 0.64 32.41 3.84
C PHE A 118 0.90 31.11 4.60
N TYR A 119 0.63 29.93 4.02
CA TYR A 119 0.96 28.66 4.66
C TYR A 119 2.44 28.60 5.00
N VAL A 120 2.76 28.28 6.27
CA VAL A 120 4.13 28.27 6.80
C VAL A 120 4.76 26.91 6.58
N VAL A 121 5.78 26.87 5.76
CA VAL A 121 6.63 25.70 5.52
C VAL A 121 7.72 25.65 6.60
N SER A 122 7.67 24.64 7.44
CA SER A 122 8.75 24.38 8.41
C SER A 122 10.02 23.97 7.68
N SER A 123 11.15 24.61 8.01
CA SER A 123 12.44 24.32 7.38
C SER A 123 13.58 24.37 8.39
N ASP A 124 14.64 23.61 8.13
CA ASP A 124 15.92 23.73 8.82
C ASP A 124 16.94 24.26 7.82
N VAL A 125 17.68 25.31 8.24
CA VAL A 125 18.75 25.93 7.45
C VAL A 125 20.10 25.49 7.98
N ILE A 126 20.88 24.86 7.13
CA ILE A 126 22.24 24.41 7.41
C ILE A 126 23.20 25.55 7.05
N ARG A 127 24.04 25.93 7.99
CA ARG A 127 25.09 26.91 7.81
C ARG A 127 26.45 26.35 8.23
N ASP A 128 27.50 27.00 7.78
CA ASP A 128 28.89 26.63 8.10
C ASP A 128 29.17 25.14 7.80
N ALA A 129 28.66 24.62 6.69
CA ALA A 129 28.86 23.24 6.28
C ALA A 129 29.58 23.15 4.92
N GLY A 130 30.55 22.27 4.86
CA GLY A 130 31.20 21.91 3.59
C GLY A 130 30.33 20.92 2.80
N ARG A 131 30.57 20.83 1.47
CA ARG A 131 29.85 19.91 0.57
C ARG A 131 29.85 18.46 1.07
N THR A 132 30.96 17.97 1.59
CA THR A 132 31.08 16.61 2.13
C THR A 132 30.14 16.39 3.33
N GLU A 133 30.02 17.37 4.22
CA GLU A 133 29.12 17.30 5.38
C GLU A 133 27.65 17.29 4.95
N ILE A 134 27.28 18.12 3.96
CA ILE A 134 25.92 18.12 3.38
C ILE A 134 25.58 16.75 2.77
N LEU A 135 26.49 16.18 1.98
CA LEU A 135 26.31 14.85 1.38
C LEU A 135 26.17 13.75 2.45
N GLN A 136 26.97 13.82 3.53
CA GLN A 136 26.87 12.87 4.65
C GLN A 136 25.53 13.02 5.37
N MET A 137 25.10 14.26 5.63
CA MET A 137 23.80 14.53 6.25
C MET A 137 22.66 13.97 5.40
N PHE A 138 22.66 14.28 4.10
CA PHE A 138 21.67 13.75 3.15
C PHE A 138 21.63 12.21 3.13
N ARG A 139 22.81 11.55 3.11
CA ARG A 139 22.90 10.10 3.19
C ARG A 139 22.33 9.55 4.50
N ARG A 140 22.63 10.20 5.64
CA ARG A 140 22.11 9.77 6.95
C ARG A 140 20.60 9.96 7.05
N MET A 141 20.07 11.09 6.60
CA MET A 141 18.61 11.32 6.56
C MET A 141 17.90 10.23 5.75
N ASN A 142 18.44 9.89 4.58
CA ASN A 142 17.87 8.83 3.74
C ASN A 142 18.16 7.41 4.26
N ALA A 143 19.23 7.19 5.03
CA ALA A 143 19.58 5.87 5.57
C ALA A 143 18.59 5.34 6.61
N TYR A 144 17.92 6.23 7.32
CA TYR A 144 16.90 5.88 8.31
C TYR A 144 15.49 5.82 7.72
N THR A 145 15.31 6.23 6.48
CA THR A 145 14.05 6.09 5.74
C THR A 145 14.04 4.68 5.14
N LEU A 146 13.30 3.76 5.76
CA LEU A 146 13.06 2.45 5.17
C LEU A 146 12.42 2.66 3.79
N PRO A 147 12.97 2.12 2.71
CA PRO A 147 12.35 2.26 1.40
C PRO A 147 10.94 1.68 1.45
N LEU A 148 10.00 2.39 0.84
CA LEU A 148 8.63 1.88 0.70
C LEU A 148 8.68 0.51 0.03
N ASN A 149 8.02 -0.47 0.64
CA ASN A 149 7.81 -1.76 0.00
C ASN A 149 6.77 -1.64 -1.13
N ALA A 150 6.54 -2.72 -1.87
CA ALA A 150 5.64 -2.68 -3.01
C ALA A 150 4.16 -2.39 -2.61
N ALA A 151 3.71 -2.84 -1.43
CA ALA A 151 2.36 -2.56 -0.94
C ALA A 151 2.21 -1.08 -0.56
N GLU A 152 3.17 -0.52 0.17
CA GLU A 152 3.20 0.91 0.52
C GLU A 152 3.29 1.81 -0.72
N LYS A 153 4.06 1.40 -1.74
CA LYS A 153 4.11 2.09 -3.04
C LYS A 153 2.75 2.10 -3.72
N ARG A 154 2.07 0.96 -3.81
CA ARG A 154 0.71 0.87 -4.35
C ARG A 154 -0.26 1.78 -3.59
N HIS A 155 -0.19 1.76 -2.26
CA HIS A 155 -1.05 2.61 -1.43
C HIS A 155 -0.83 4.11 -1.67
N SER A 156 0.41 4.53 -1.93
CA SER A 156 0.75 5.93 -2.23
C SER A 156 0.54 6.34 -3.69
N GLU A 157 0.43 5.39 -4.61
CA GLU A 157 0.31 5.64 -6.04
C GLU A 157 -1.14 5.65 -6.53
N PHE A 158 -1.98 4.75 -6.00
CA PHE A 158 -3.37 4.59 -6.39
C PHE A 158 -4.31 5.22 -5.37
N PHE A 159 -5.40 5.87 -5.85
CA PHE A 159 -6.38 6.55 -5.02
C PHE A 159 -7.83 6.27 -5.47
N GLY A 160 -8.01 5.21 -6.23
CA GLY A 160 -9.29 4.87 -6.81
C GLY A 160 -10.07 3.81 -6.05
N GLU A 161 -11.17 3.40 -6.66
CA GLU A 161 -12.22 2.56 -6.06
C GLU A 161 -11.71 1.21 -5.54
N PHE A 162 -10.71 0.61 -6.22
CA PHE A 162 -10.12 -0.65 -5.77
C PHE A 162 -9.44 -0.51 -4.41
N LYS A 163 -8.61 0.53 -4.24
CA LYS A 163 -7.97 0.83 -2.95
C LYS A 163 -9.01 1.11 -1.86
N ASP A 164 -10.04 1.89 -2.19
CA ASP A 164 -11.09 2.23 -1.25
C ASP A 164 -11.86 0.98 -0.80
N MET A 165 -12.15 0.06 -1.72
CA MET A 165 -12.76 -1.22 -1.40
C MET A 165 -11.87 -2.08 -0.50
N VAL A 166 -10.56 -2.18 -0.79
CA VAL A 166 -9.60 -2.90 0.07
C VAL A 166 -9.60 -2.30 1.49
N ASN A 167 -9.57 -0.97 1.62
CA ASN A 167 -9.62 -0.30 2.92
C ASN A 167 -10.92 -0.61 3.67
N ARG A 168 -12.09 -0.52 3.01
CA ARG A 168 -13.38 -0.87 3.62
C ARG A 168 -13.45 -2.32 4.09
N VAL A 169 -12.84 -3.26 3.33
CA VAL A 169 -12.72 -4.65 3.77
C VAL A 169 -11.89 -4.75 5.04
N LEU A 170 -10.73 -4.07 5.10
CA LEU A 170 -9.85 -4.08 6.28
C LEU A 170 -10.51 -3.46 7.52
N ASP A 171 -11.24 -2.35 7.35
CA ASP A 171 -11.95 -1.68 8.44
C ASP A 171 -13.05 -2.55 9.04
N ARG A 172 -13.65 -3.46 8.25
CA ARG A 172 -14.77 -4.31 8.65
C ARG A 172 -14.38 -5.75 8.99
N ALA A 173 -13.29 -6.25 8.41
CA ALA A 173 -12.80 -7.60 8.63
C ALA A 173 -11.86 -7.66 9.84
N GLY A 174 -12.41 -7.58 11.06
CA GLY A 174 -11.64 -7.62 12.31
C GLY A 174 -10.79 -8.88 12.49
N LEU A 175 -11.15 -9.99 11.83
CA LEU A 175 -10.49 -11.30 11.95
C LEU A 175 -8.97 -11.23 11.77
N LEU A 176 -8.48 -10.48 10.77
CA LEU A 176 -7.03 -10.41 10.49
C LEU A 176 -6.23 -9.84 11.66
N ALA A 177 -6.79 -8.84 12.36
CA ALA A 177 -6.20 -8.24 13.54
C ALA A 177 -6.46 -9.08 14.81
N GLU A 178 -7.70 -9.54 15.02
CA GLU A 178 -8.10 -10.29 16.22
C GLU A 178 -7.42 -11.66 16.33
N TRP A 179 -7.08 -12.28 15.20
CA TRP A 179 -6.42 -13.57 15.14
C TRP A 179 -4.89 -13.48 15.01
N ASP A 180 -4.32 -12.27 15.09
CA ASP A 180 -2.89 -12.01 14.95
C ASP A 180 -2.29 -12.63 13.69
N VAL A 181 -3.05 -12.60 12.56
CA VAL A 181 -2.59 -13.13 11.26
C VAL A 181 -1.33 -12.42 10.80
N PHE A 182 -1.26 -11.13 11.10
CA PHE A 182 -0.10 -10.28 10.83
C PHE A 182 0.42 -9.61 12.10
N THR A 183 1.73 -9.52 12.23
CA THR A 183 2.36 -8.72 13.28
C THR A 183 2.08 -7.22 13.07
N THR A 184 2.12 -6.42 14.13
CA THR A 184 1.96 -4.95 14.03
C THR A 184 2.90 -4.35 12.98
N ARG A 185 4.15 -4.82 12.90
CA ARG A 185 5.10 -4.36 11.88
C ARG A 185 4.64 -4.69 10.46
N GLN A 186 4.03 -5.84 10.24
CA GLN A 186 3.51 -6.25 8.93
C GLN A 186 2.29 -5.41 8.54
N ILE A 187 1.39 -5.10 9.49
CA ILE A 187 0.23 -4.22 9.27
C ILE A 187 0.70 -2.81 8.90
N VAL A 188 1.63 -2.23 9.65
CA VAL A 188 2.22 -0.92 9.32
C VAL A 188 2.85 -0.92 7.92
N ARG A 189 3.34 -2.07 7.45
CA ARG A 189 3.90 -2.28 6.11
C ARG A 189 2.86 -2.77 5.08
N MET A 190 1.56 -2.69 5.39
CA MET A 190 0.43 -3.00 4.51
C MET A 190 0.39 -4.44 3.97
N ALA A 191 0.84 -5.40 4.79
CA ALA A 191 0.78 -6.82 4.42
C ALA A 191 -0.67 -7.34 4.38
N ASP A 192 -1.53 -6.82 5.22
CA ASP A 192 -2.98 -7.06 5.25
C ASP A 192 -3.67 -6.55 3.99
N ALA A 193 -3.36 -5.35 3.53
CA ALA A 193 -3.86 -4.82 2.26
C ALA A 193 -3.39 -5.64 1.06
N ALA A 194 -2.14 -6.10 1.08
CA ALA A 194 -1.62 -7.00 0.05
C ALA A 194 -2.32 -8.36 0.06
N PHE A 195 -2.67 -8.89 1.24
CA PHE A 195 -3.43 -10.11 1.41
C PHE A 195 -4.85 -9.99 0.82
N VAL A 196 -5.59 -8.93 1.16
CA VAL A 196 -6.93 -8.69 0.61
C VAL A 196 -6.86 -8.53 -0.92
N ALA A 197 -5.86 -7.79 -1.42
CA ALA A 197 -5.67 -7.66 -2.86
C ALA A 197 -5.35 -9.00 -3.56
N ASP A 198 -4.62 -9.92 -2.90
CA ASP A 198 -4.35 -11.26 -3.43
C ASP A 198 -5.61 -12.16 -3.43
N VAL A 199 -6.46 -12.02 -2.42
CA VAL A 199 -7.79 -12.65 -2.41
C VAL A 199 -8.64 -12.17 -3.59
N VAL A 200 -8.68 -10.86 -3.84
CA VAL A 200 -9.40 -10.32 -5.00
C VAL A 200 -8.80 -10.80 -6.31
N LEU A 201 -7.47 -10.90 -6.41
CA LEU A 201 -6.80 -11.45 -7.59
C LEU A 201 -7.27 -12.89 -7.88
N ALA A 202 -7.40 -13.71 -6.83
CA ALA A 202 -7.90 -15.09 -6.98
C ALA A 202 -9.39 -15.14 -7.41
N ILE A 203 -10.22 -14.24 -6.92
CA ILE A 203 -11.62 -14.11 -7.35
C ILE A 203 -11.71 -13.70 -8.83
N GLU A 204 -10.89 -12.73 -9.24
CA GLU A 204 -10.95 -12.14 -10.59
C GLU A 204 -10.28 -13.00 -11.66
N GLU A 205 -9.16 -13.65 -11.35
CA GLU A 205 -8.30 -14.33 -12.31
C GLU A 205 -8.19 -15.85 -12.08
N GLY A 206 -8.73 -16.36 -10.97
CA GLY A 206 -8.54 -17.76 -10.57
C GLY A 206 -7.21 -17.97 -9.83
N VAL A 207 -6.76 -19.22 -9.75
CA VAL A 207 -5.53 -19.57 -9.03
C VAL A 207 -4.31 -19.27 -9.90
N VAL A 208 -3.70 -18.12 -9.66
CA VAL A 208 -2.51 -17.66 -10.40
C VAL A 208 -1.31 -17.47 -9.46
N SER A 209 -0.12 -17.49 -10.03
CA SER A 209 1.08 -17.07 -9.28
C SER A 209 0.98 -15.60 -8.91
N THR A 210 1.14 -15.27 -7.63
CA THR A 210 1.10 -13.89 -7.15
C THR A 210 2.47 -13.26 -7.15
N SER A 211 2.54 -12.01 -7.53
CA SER A 211 3.71 -11.15 -7.44
C SER A 211 3.29 -9.69 -7.23
N ASP A 212 4.21 -8.88 -6.72
CA ASP A 212 3.96 -7.44 -6.57
C ASP A 212 3.58 -6.76 -7.89
N ALA A 213 4.14 -7.22 -9.01
CA ALA A 213 3.79 -6.73 -10.34
C ALA A 213 2.33 -7.04 -10.72
N LYS A 214 1.83 -8.25 -10.42
CA LYS A 214 0.43 -8.60 -10.68
C LYS A 214 -0.53 -7.79 -9.81
N LEU A 215 -0.23 -7.65 -8.52
CA LEU A 215 -1.03 -6.81 -7.64
C LEU A 215 -1.02 -5.34 -8.10
N HIS A 216 0.11 -4.82 -8.57
CA HIS A 216 0.18 -3.47 -9.14
C HIS A 216 -0.72 -3.34 -10.39
N VAL A 217 -0.72 -4.32 -11.28
CA VAL A 217 -1.61 -4.35 -12.46
C VAL A 217 -3.08 -4.38 -12.05
N LEU A 218 -3.44 -5.13 -11.00
CA LEU A 218 -4.80 -5.19 -10.48
C LEU A 218 -5.26 -3.82 -9.95
N TYR A 219 -4.44 -3.15 -9.12
CA TYR A 219 -4.70 -1.80 -8.65
C TYR A 219 -4.88 -0.82 -9.82
N LYS A 220 -3.98 -0.86 -10.80
CA LYS A 220 -4.04 0.00 -11.99
C LYS A 220 -5.29 -0.25 -12.82
N ARG A 221 -5.71 -1.51 -12.98
CA ARG A 221 -6.89 -1.90 -13.76
C ARG A 221 -8.17 -1.28 -13.19
N TYR A 222 -8.28 -1.25 -11.87
CA TYR A 222 -9.48 -0.84 -11.16
C TYR A 222 -9.34 0.51 -10.41
N ASP A 223 -8.33 1.31 -10.76
CA ASP A 223 -8.13 2.61 -10.11
C ASP A 223 -9.25 3.60 -10.44
N SER A 224 -9.68 3.68 -11.70
CA SER A 224 -10.73 4.62 -12.10
C SER A 224 -12.15 4.13 -11.82
N ALA A 225 -12.40 2.81 -11.90
CA ALA A 225 -13.68 2.20 -11.63
C ALA A 225 -13.54 0.69 -11.39
N TYR A 226 -14.29 0.18 -10.40
CA TYR A 226 -14.41 -1.25 -10.15
C TYR A 226 -15.90 -1.63 -10.03
N PRO A 227 -16.57 -1.93 -11.18
CA PRO A 227 -18.02 -2.12 -11.20
C PRO A 227 -18.55 -3.21 -10.28
N GLN A 228 -17.69 -4.17 -9.89
CA GLN A 228 -18.06 -5.27 -8.99
C GLN A 228 -17.61 -5.06 -7.54
N ALA A 229 -17.06 -3.88 -7.19
CA ALA A 229 -16.50 -3.60 -5.88
C ALA A 229 -17.43 -3.98 -4.72
N GLU A 230 -18.68 -3.53 -4.75
CA GLU A 230 -19.67 -3.82 -3.69
C GLU A 230 -19.96 -5.32 -3.54
N ASN A 231 -20.09 -6.04 -4.67
CA ASN A 231 -20.36 -7.47 -4.66
C ASN A 231 -19.17 -8.26 -4.14
N VAL A 232 -17.95 -7.92 -4.60
CA VAL A 232 -16.71 -8.58 -4.16
C VAL A 232 -16.44 -8.28 -2.69
N GLU A 233 -16.60 -7.04 -2.24
CA GLU A 233 -16.52 -6.65 -0.82
C GLU A 233 -17.44 -7.49 0.04
N LYS A 234 -18.72 -7.57 -0.34
CA LYS A 234 -19.74 -8.37 0.37
C LYS A 234 -19.33 -9.84 0.49
N ILE A 235 -18.89 -10.44 -0.60
CA ILE A 235 -18.46 -11.85 -0.62
C ILE A 235 -17.24 -12.05 0.29
N ILE A 236 -16.24 -11.18 0.22
CA ILE A 236 -15.04 -11.28 1.07
C ILE A 236 -15.43 -11.21 2.56
N LEU A 237 -16.27 -10.26 2.94
CA LEU A 237 -16.72 -10.12 4.31
C LEU A 237 -17.53 -11.34 4.76
N GLN A 238 -18.42 -11.87 3.90
CA GLN A 238 -19.16 -13.11 4.21
C GLN A 238 -18.23 -14.31 4.46
N MET A 239 -17.16 -14.45 3.68
CA MET A 239 -16.18 -15.54 3.88
C MET A 239 -15.39 -15.35 5.17
N PHE A 240 -15.01 -14.12 5.52
CA PHE A 240 -14.38 -13.85 6.82
C PHE A 240 -15.32 -14.13 7.98
N ASP A 241 -16.61 -13.79 7.86
CA ASP A 241 -17.62 -14.11 8.88
C ASP A 241 -17.79 -15.63 9.04
N VAL A 242 -17.80 -16.39 7.95
CA VAL A 242 -17.81 -17.87 7.97
C VAL A 242 -16.60 -18.43 8.72
N ILE A 243 -15.39 -17.92 8.41
CA ILE A 243 -14.17 -18.34 9.10
C ILE A 243 -14.23 -18.01 10.59
N ALA A 244 -14.64 -16.79 10.94
CA ALA A 244 -14.70 -16.34 12.32
C ALA A 244 -15.73 -17.10 13.16
N ARG A 245 -16.89 -17.41 12.58
CA ARG A 245 -18.00 -18.07 13.27
C ARG A 245 -17.85 -19.59 13.31
N ASP A 246 -17.65 -20.20 12.13
CA ASP A 246 -17.76 -21.65 11.97
C ASP A 246 -16.41 -22.38 12.11
N LEU A 247 -15.30 -21.67 11.89
CA LEU A 247 -13.95 -22.22 11.98
C LEU A 247 -13.11 -21.62 13.11
N SER A 248 -13.75 -20.96 14.10
CA SER A 248 -13.03 -20.32 15.23
C SER A 248 -12.00 -21.20 15.95
N PRO A 249 -12.16 -22.55 16.07
CA PRO A 249 -11.14 -23.37 16.73
C PRO A 249 -9.79 -23.48 15.99
N ILE A 250 -9.73 -23.09 14.70
CA ILE A 250 -8.42 -23.08 13.99
C ILE A 250 -7.56 -21.87 14.38
N ARG A 251 -8.10 -20.91 15.16
CA ARG A 251 -7.34 -19.73 15.60
C ARG A 251 -6.06 -20.16 16.32
N GLY A 252 -4.95 -19.51 15.96
CA GLY A 252 -3.63 -19.78 16.52
C GLY A 252 -2.94 -21.02 15.97
N SER A 253 -3.59 -21.84 15.12
CA SER A 253 -2.96 -22.96 14.42
C SER A 253 -2.19 -22.47 13.18
N TYR A 254 -1.44 -23.37 12.55
CA TYR A 254 -0.76 -23.07 11.29
C TYR A 254 -1.72 -22.75 10.13
N MET A 255 -3.00 -23.08 10.26
CA MET A 255 -4.02 -22.69 9.28
C MET A 255 -4.25 -21.18 9.22
N THR A 256 -3.89 -20.42 10.26
CA THR A 256 -3.98 -18.96 10.29
C THR A 256 -2.73 -18.24 9.77
N LYS A 257 -1.70 -18.97 9.32
CA LYS A 257 -0.57 -18.33 8.61
C LYS A 257 -1.10 -17.68 7.31
N PRO A 258 -0.61 -16.50 6.90
CA PRO A 258 -1.20 -15.75 5.79
C PRO A 258 -1.42 -16.55 4.51
N PHE A 259 -0.46 -17.37 4.08
CA PHE A 259 -0.59 -18.18 2.88
C PHE A 259 -1.56 -19.37 3.05
N ALA A 260 -1.70 -19.94 4.25
CA ALA A 260 -2.67 -20.98 4.57
C ALA A 260 -4.09 -20.40 4.66
N LEU A 261 -4.26 -19.28 5.33
CA LEU A 261 -5.53 -18.55 5.42
C LEU A 261 -6.01 -18.09 4.04
N HIS A 262 -5.10 -17.65 3.16
CA HIS A 262 -5.44 -17.34 1.77
C HIS A 262 -5.97 -18.58 1.04
N ALA A 263 -5.32 -19.72 1.17
CA ALA A 263 -5.78 -20.96 0.54
C ALA A 263 -7.13 -21.44 1.11
N LEU A 264 -7.33 -21.31 2.43
CA LEU A 264 -8.61 -21.58 3.08
C LEU A 264 -9.73 -20.67 2.55
N PHE A 265 -9.46 -19.38 2.45
CA PHE A 265 -10.41 -18.43 1.86
C PHE A 265 -10.77 -18.85 0.42
N CYS A 266 -9.77 -19.14 -0.41
CA CYS A 266 -9.99 -19.57 -1.79
C CYS A 266 -10.77 -20.89 -1.89
N ALA A 267 -10.54 -21.84 -0.99
CA ALA A 267 -11.27 -23.11 -0.96
C ALA A 267 -12.74 -22.92 -0.57
N LEU A 268 -13.03 -22.11 0.45
CA LEU A 268 -14.38 -21.73 0.83
C LEU A 268 -15.11 -21.02 -0.32
N TYR A 269 -14.44 -20.06 -0.95
CA TYR A 269 -14.96 -19.33 -2.09
C TYR A 269 -15.23 -20.28 -3.28
N HIS A 270 -14.28 -21.18 -3.60
CA HIS A 270 -14.46 -22.15 -4.67
C HIS A 270 -15.65 -23.08 -4.40
N ASN A 271 -15.76 -23.60 -3.18
CA ASN A 271 -16.89 -24.44 -2.79
C ASN A 271 -18.25 -23.73 -3.01
N ALA A 272 -18.33 -22.45 -2.66
CA ALA A 272 -19.55 -21.68 -2.73
C ALA A 272 -19.87 -21.14 -4.13
N TYR A 273 -18.88 -20.61 -4.84
CA TYR A 273 -19.08 -19.82 -6.06
C TYR A 273 -18.31 -20.34 -7.29
N GLY A 274 -17.24 -21.10 -7.10
CA GLY A 274 -16.33 -21.52 -8.16
C GLY A 274 -15.25 -20.49 -8.47
N LEU A 275 -13.99 -20.88 -8.38
CA LEU A 275 -12.85 -20.13 -8.91
C LEU A 275 -12.73 -20.36 -10.41
N LYS A 276 -12.36 -19.33 -11.15
CA LYS A 276 -12.12 -19.41 -12.60
C LYS A 276 -11.08 -20.49 -12.93
N ASN A 277 -11.34 -21.31 -13.92
CA ASN A 277 -10.51 -22.40 -14.45
C ASN A 277 -10.15 -23.50 -13.46
N PHE A 278 -10.55 -23.41 -12.19
CA PHE A 278 -10.12 -24.35 -11.15
C PHE A 278 -10.74 -25.75 -11.37
N LEU A 279 -12.01 -25.81 -11.83
CA LEU A 279 -12.66 -27.07 -12.19
C LEU A 279 -11.93 -27.78 -13.35
N GLU A 280 -11.55 -27.03 -14.38
CA GLU A 280 -10.86 -27.55 -15.55
C GLU A 280 -9.46 -28.07 -15.21
N GLU A 281 -8.77 -27.40 -14.28
CA GLU A 281 -7.41 -27.75 -13.87
C GLU A 281 -7.36 -28.90 -12.87
N THR A 282 -8.37 -29.04 -11.99
CA THR A 282 -8.32 -29.97 -10.86
C THR A 282 -9.40 -31.05 -10.88
N GLY A 283 -10.46 -30.87 -11.69
CA GLY A 283 -11.65 -31.73 -11.66
C GLY A 283 -12.56 -31.49 -10.45
N ILE A 284 -12.25 -30.53 -9.57
CA ILE A 284 -13.02 -30.24 -8.36
C ILE A 284 -14.14 -29.24 -8.72
N ALA A 285 -15.40 -29.71 -8.69
CA ALA A 285 -16.55 -28.85 -8.95
C ALA A 285 -16.97 -28.04 -7.69
N PRO A 286 -17.50 -26.83 -7.85
CA PRO A 286 -18.13 -26.11 -6.74
C PRO A 286 -19.39 -26.85 -6.26
N ILE A 287 -19.77 -26.67 -4.99
CA ILE A 287 -20.92 -27.34 -4.38
C ILE A 287 -22.04 -26.38 -3.94
N GLY A 288 -21.91 -25.08 -4.26
CA GLY A 288 -22.91 -24.05 -3.98
C GLY A 288 -22.96 -23.59 -2.50
N GLN A 289 -22.06 -24.09 -1.66
CA GLN A 289 -21.95 -23.73 -0.23
C GLN A 289 -20.50 -23.89 0.26
N PRO A 290 -20.09 -23.19 1.34
CA PRO A 290 -18.71 -23.24 1.82
C PRO A 290 -18.23 -24.62 2.27
N PHE A 291 -19.15 -25.44 2.85
CA PHE A 291 -18.85 -26.74 3.44
C PHE A 291 -19.64 -27.85 2.76
N GLY A 292 -19.02 -29.00 2.54
CA GLY A 292 -19.66 -30.25 2.11
C GLY A 292 -19.95 -31.20 3.29
N CYS A 293 -19.57 -30.83 4.50
CA CYS A 293 -19.78 -31.56 5.74
C CYS A 293 -20.13 -30.60 6.89
N PRO A 294 -20.54 -31.08 8.08
CA PRO A 294 -20.71 -30.23 9.25
C PRO A 294 -19.42 -29.47 9.60
N PRO A 295 -19.52 -28.19 10.01
CA PRO A 295 -18.34 -27.35 10.29
C PRO A 295 -17.36 -27.98 11.30
N GLU A 296 -17.85 -28.74 12.29
CA GLU A 296 -17.01 -29.42 13.28
C GLU A 296 -16.07 -30.46 12.63
N ARG A 297 -16.52 -31.14 11.58
CA ARG A 297 -15.72 -32.10 10.82
C ARG A 297 -14.69 -31.35 9.98
N ALA A 298 -15.08 -30.28 9.32
CA ALA A 298 -14.16 -29.41 8.58
C ALA A 298 -13.06 -28.85 9.50
N VAL A 299 -13.42 -28.39 10.71
CA VAL A 299 -12.46 -27.93 11.72
C VAL A 299 -11.48 -29.02 12.09
N ALA A 300 -11.95 -30.25 12.39
CA ALA A 300 -11.06 -31.38 12.73
C ALA A 300 -10.05 -31.65 11.60
N ASN A 301 -10.52 -31.72 10.36
CA ASN A 301 -9.68 -31.96 9.19
C ASN A 301 -8.65 -30.82 8.98
N LEU A 302 -9.06 -29.55 9.13
CA LEU A 302 -8.17 -28.41 9.00
C LEU A 302 -7.10 -28.37 10.10
N LEU A 303 -7.44 -28.76 11.32
CA LEU A 303 -6.47 -28.87 12.43
C LEU A 303 -5.46 -30.00 12.20
N GLU A 304 -5.87 -31.12 11.60
CA GLU A 304 -4.94 -32.19 11.21
C GLU A 304 -3.93 -31.71 10.15
N LEU A 305 -4.41 -31.02 9.11
CA LEU A 305 -3.53 -30.41 8.10
C LEU A 305 -2.59 -29.36 8.73
N ALA A 306 -3.09 -28.54 9.63
CA ALA A 306 -2.28 -27.54 10.34
C ALA A 306 -1.18 -28.19 11.17
N ALA A 307 -1.49 -29.28 11.91
CA ALA A 307 -0.55 -30.02 12.73
C ALA A 307 0.52 -30.73 11.87
N ALA A 308 0.13 -31.33 10.74
CA ALA A 308 1.08 -31.95 9.80
C ALA A 308 2.05 -30.92 9.22
N HIS A 309 1.56 -29.73 8.86
CA HIS A 309 2.43 -28.65 8.37
C HIS A 309 3.35 -28.10 9.48
N GLU A 310 2.87 -27.92 10.71
CA GLU A 310 3.66 -27.43 11.84
C GLU A 310 4.80 -28.37 12.19
N SER A 311 4.50 -29.68 12.26
CA SER A 311 5.49 -30.73 12.55
C SER A 311 6.35 -31.13 11.35
N LYS A 312 6.01 -30.64 10.15
CA LYS A 312 6.59 -31.08 8.85
C LYS A 312 6.46 -32.59 8.64
N ASP A 313 5.35 -33.15 9.05
CA ASP A 313 5.07 -34.59 8.92
C ASP A 313 4.69 -34.94 7.48
N MET A 314 5.63 -35.55 6.76
CA MET A 314 5.45 -36.01 5.38
C MET A 314 4.80 -37.40 5.28
N SER A 315 4.45 -38.03 6.40
CA SER A 315 3.90 -39.40 6.37
C SER A 315 2.40 -39.43 6.06
N ARG A 316 1.65 -38.36 6.39
CA ARG A 316 0.21 -38.37 6.33
C ARG A 316 -0.35 -37.48 5.21
N TYR A 317 0.24 -36.28 5.01
CA TYR A 317 -0.21 -35.32 4.00
C TYR A 317 1.00 -34.70 3.27
N PRO A 318 1.83 -35.51 2.58
CA PRO A 318 3.09 -35.04 1.99
C PRO A 318 2.89 -33.90 0.98
N GLU A 319 1.89 -34.00 0.11
CA GLU A 319 1.61 -32.99 -0.92
C GLU A 319 1.23 -31.64 -0.28
N TYR A 320 0.44 -31.68 0.80
CA TYR A 320 0.06 -30.46 1.54
C TYR A 320 1.27 -29.82 2.23
N VAL A 321 2.05 -30.62 2.95
CA VAL A 321 3.24 -30.12 3.67
C VAL A 321 4.26 -29.55 2.69
N GLU A 322 4.50 -30.22 1.57
CA GLU A 322 5.37 -29.72 0.50
C GLU A 322 4.86 -28.41 -0.10
N ALA A 323 3.58 -28.35 -0.48
CA ALA A 323 2.96 -27.16 -1.04
C ALA A 323 2.97 -25.97 -0.07
N MET A 324 2.99 -26.23 1.24
CA MET A 324 3.09 -25.19 2.29
C MET A 324 4.51 -24.73 2.56
N SER A 325 5.53 -25.55 2.27
CA SER A 325 6.90 -25.34 2.70
C SER A 325 7.74 -24.51 1.73
N ALA A 326 7.47 -24.53 0.42
CA ALA A 326 8.27 -23.86 -0.60
C ALA A 326 7.41 -23.27 -1.72
N GLY A 327 7.84 -22.13 -2.25
CA GLY A 327 7.22 -21.51 -3.43
C GLY A 327 5.75 -21.10 -3.23
N SER A 328 5.36 -20.68 -2.04
CA SER A 328 3.98 -20.43 -1.61
C SER A 328 3.16 -19.52 -2.54
N ASN A 329 3.82 -18.72 -3.38
CA ASN A 329 3.17 -17.80 -4.31
C ASN A 329 3.04 -18.35 -5.75
N ARG A 330 3.53 -19.57 -6.03
CA ARG A 330 3.42 -20.17 -7.37
C ARG A 330 2.05 -20.81 -7.56
N ALA A 331 1.50 -20.73 -8.77
CA ALA A 331 0.17 -21.28 -9.08
C ALA A 331 0.04 -22.75 -8.72
N ALA A 332 0.99 -23.61 -9.10
CA ALA A 332 0.94 -25.03 -8.79
C ALA A 332 0.78 -25.33 -7.29
N GLN A 333 1.62 -24.73 -6.44
CA GLN A 333 1.53 -24.91 -4.98
C GLN A 333 0.23 -24.32 -4.41
N ARG A 334 -0.27 -23.24 -4.98
CA ARG A 334 -1.55 -22.63 -4.59
C ARG A 334 -2.72 -23.55 -4.97
N THR A 335 -2.73 -24.08 -6.19
CA THR A 335 -3.73 -25.05 -6.65
C THR A 335 -3.76 -26.27 -5.76
N GLU A 336 -2.59 -26.87 -5.47
CA GLU A 336 -2.47 -28.03 -4.59
C GLU A 336 -3.04 -27.78 -3.19
N ARG A 337 -2.65 -26.68 -2.54
CA ARG A 337 -3.16 -26.31 -1.21
C ARG A 337 -4.66 -26.14 -1.20
N ILE A 338 -5.20 -25.41 -2.20
CA ILE A 338 -6.63 -25.15 -2.30
C ILE A 338 -7.39 -26.44 -2.53
N SER A 339 -6.87 -27.35 -3.37
CA SER A 339 -7.49 -28.66 -3.65
C SER A 339 -7.61 -29.51 -2.39
N ILE A 340 -6.51 -29.62 -1.61
CA ILE A 340 -6.50 -30.41 -0.37
C ILE A 340 -7.41 -29.76 0.69
N ILE A 341 -7.42 -28.44 0.80
CA ILE A 341 -8.33 -27.74 1.73
C ILE A 341 -9.79 -27.90 1.27
N CYS A 342 -10.10 -27.89 -0.02
CA CYS A 342 -11.44 -28.24 -0.52
C CYS A 342 -11.87 -29.63 -0.06
N ALA A 343 -10.97 -30.63 -0.16
CA ALA A 343 -11.24 -31.99 0.34
C ALA A 343 -11.47 -32.00 1.87
N ALA A 344 -10.66 -31.27 2.63
CA ALA A 344 -10.86 -31.11 4.08
C ALA A 344 -12.21 -30.51 4.44
N LEU A 345 -12.64 -29.47 3.73
CA LEU A 345 -13.95 -28.82 3.94
C LEU A 345 -15.15 -29.68 3.53
N ARG A 346 -14.90 -30.81 2.81
CA ARG A 346 -15.91 -31.74 2.33
C ARG A 346 -15.87 -33.11 3.03
N ASP A 347 -14.97 -33.29 4.02
CA ASP A 347 -14.69 -34.58 4.69
C ASP A 347 -14.24 -35.67 3.69
N GLN A 348 -13.31 -35.32 2.80
CA GLN A 348 -12.81 -36.16 1.71
C GLN A 348 -11.28 -36.27 1.71
N LEU A 349 -10.64 -36.07 2.89
CA LEU A 349 -9.19 -36.23 3.07
C LEU A 349 -8.74 -37.68 3.01
#